data_7a5e7835d470e300f05db938b83429eb
#
_entry.id   7a5e7835d470e300f05db938b83429eb
#
_cell.length_a   1.000
_cell.length_b   1.000
_cell.length_c   1.000
_cell.angle_alpha   90.00
_cell.angle_beta   90.00
_cell.angle_gamma   90.00
#
_symmetry.space_group_name_H-M   'P 1'
#
loop_
_entity.id
_entity.type
_entity.pdbx_description
1 polymer ?
#
loop_
_entity_poly.entity_id
_entity_poly.type
_entity_poly.pdbx_seq_one_letter_code
_entity_poly.pdbx_strand_id
1 'polypeptide(L)'
;MRLPVYRVVRFSLFSVLVTTSLAVSAYEGDLKRGRLYFRQICTACHQTVLGKPIPPNERLKADWVGYIKADKHDKTGKSNPSVKYFTTKAYRETIKGSNKAAEKLLNANDAELYADVQAWLQYSAKDSDNPSGCQ
;
A
#
# COMPACT_ATOMS: atom_id res chain seq x y z
N MET A 1 -41.31 56.53 45.28
CA MET A 1 -40.45 55.30 45.43
C MET A 1 -40.12 54.81 44.07
N ARG A 2 -38.83 54.95 43.62
CA ARG A 2 -38.34 54.44 42.33
C ARG A 2 -37.48 53.22 42.61
N LEU A 3 -37.85 52.05 42.03
CA LEU A 3 -37.07 50.83 42.12
C LEU A 3 -35.96 50.81 41.04
N PRO A 4 -34.75 50.38 41.36
CA PRO A 4 -33.68 50.29 40.39
C PRO A 4 -33.80 48.98 39.56
N VAL A 5 -33.70 49.16 38.23
CA VAL A 5 -33.67 48.06 37.26
C VAL A 5 -32.23 47.50 37.20
N TYR A 6 -32.02 46.26 37.68
CA TYR A 6 -30.78 45.54 37.52
C TYR A 6 -30.67 44.99 36.09
N ARG A 7 -29.75 45.52 35.28
CA ARG A 7 -29.36 44.94 34.01
C ARG A 7 -28.48 43.70 34.27
N VAL A 8 -29.03 42.54 33.99
CA VAL A 8 -28.27 41.28 33.99
C VAL A 8 -27.44 41.22 32.69
N VAL A 9 -26.13 41.40 32.81
CA VAL A 9 -25.16 41.19 31.72
C VAL A 9 -24.89 39.68 31.61
N ARG A 10 -25.47 39.08 30.55
CA ARG A 10 -25.15 37.67 30.19
C ARG A 10 -23.80 37.63 29.49
N PHE A 11 -22.77 37.16 30.18
CA PHE A 11 -21.52 36.76 29.60
C PHE A 11 -21.73 35.42 28.89
N SER A 12 -21.78 35.44 27.54
CA SER A 12 -21.71 34.24 26.72
C SER A 12 -20.26 33.85 26.60
N LEU A 13 -19.84 32.81 27.31
CA LEU A 13 -18.59 32.13 27.15
C LEU A 13 -18.65 31.35 25.82
N PHE A 14 -18.05 31.90 24.77
CA PHE A 14 -17.76 31.16 23.54
C PHE A 14 -16.57 30.23 23.81
N SER A 15 -16.84 28.95 24.09
CA SER A 15 -15.82 27.91 24.10
C SER A 15 -15.41 27.61 22.67
N VAL A 16 -14.26 28.14 22.26
CA VAL A 16 -13.61 27.76 20.99
C VAL A 16 -13.00 26.38 21.16
N LEU A 17 -13.67 25.36 20.63
CA LEU A 17 -13.11 24.00 20.51
C LEU A 17 -12.04 24.02 19.40
N VAL A 18 -10.77 24.12 19.79
CA VAL A 18 -9.64 23.93 18.87
C VAL A 18 -9.49 22.44 18.62
N THR A 19 -10.07 21.94 17.53
CA THR A 19 -9.82 20.58 17.05
C THR A 19 -8.45 20.56 16.37
N THR A 20 -7.43 20.10 17.09
CA THR A 20 -6.12 19.80 16.51
C THR A 20 -6.25 18.54 15.64
N SER A 21 -6.38 18.73 14.33
CA SER A 21 -6.30 17.64 13.36
C SER A 21 -4.86 17.13 13.34
N LEU A 22 -4.60 15.97 13.95
CA LEU A 22 -3.37 15.23 13.76
C LEU A 22 -3.35 14.76 12.31
N ALA A 23 -2.57 15.43 11.47
CA ALA A 23 -2.28 14.94 10.12
C ALA A 23 -1.46 13.65 10.27
N VAL A 24 -2.12 12.50 10.18
CA VAL A 24 -1.44 11.21 10.03
C VAL A 24 -0.84 11.24 8.62
N SER A 25 0.48 11.36 8.53
CA SER A 25 1.19 11.22 7.27
C SER A 25 0.97 9.80 6.77
N ALA A 26 0.27 9.66 5.63
CA ALA A 26 0.10 8.37 4.98
C ALA A 26 1.47 7.91 4.45
N TYR A 27 1.80 6.65 4.66
CA TYR A 27 3.01 6.05 4.11
C TYR A 27 2.92 6.01 2.57
N GLU A 28 3.87 6.64 1.87
CA GLU A 28 3.82 6.80 0.40
C GLU A 28 4.39 5.59 -0.38
N GLY A 29 5.06 4.67 0.30
CA GLY A 29 5.74 3.52 -0.30
C GLY A 29 7.18 3.79 -0.72
N ASP A 30 8.04 2.79 -0.54
CA ASP A 30 9.45 2.79 -0.96
C ASP A 30 9.58 2.11 -2.34
N LEU A 31 9.86 2.90 -3.37
CA LEU A 31 10.00 2.41 -4.75
C LEU A 31 11.12 1.38 -4.91
N LYS A 32 12.24 1.51 -4.18
CA LYS A 32 13.37 0.58 -4.27
C LYS A 32 13.00 -0.77 -3.65
N ARG A 33 12.36 -0.74 -2.48
CA ARG A 33 11.90 -1.93 -1.79
C ARG A 33 10.77 -2.60 -2.56
N GLY A 34 9.82 -1.84 -3.08
CA GLY A 34 8.74 -2.32 -3.95
C GLY A 34 9.26 -2.99 -5.23
N ARG A 35 10.24 -2.36 -5.90
CA ARG A 35 10.93 -2.96 -7.06
C ARG A 35 11.61 -4.27 -6.72
N LEU A 36 12.36 -4.30 -5.62
CA LEU A 36 13.05 -5.51 -5.16
C LEU A 36 12.04 -6.64 -4.92
N TYR A 37 10.98 -6.35 -4.16
CA TYR A 37 9.95 -7.32 -3.85
C TYR A 37 9.25 -7.84 -5.10
N PHE A 38 8.79 -6.95 -5.95
CA PHE A 38 8.08 -7.30 -7.17
C PHE A 38 8.95 -8.17 -8.09
N ARG A 39 10.20 -7.79 -8.35
CA ARG A 39 11.08 -8.53 -9.25
C ARG A 39 11.50 -9.88 -8.70
N GLN A 40 11.86 -9.95 -7.43
CA GLN A 40 12.48 -11.15 -6.86
C GLN A 40 11.48 -12.14 -6.27
N ILE A 41 10.27 -11.70 -6.00
CA ILE A 41 9.25 -12.56 -5.39
C ILE A 41 8.05 -12.72 -6.33
N CYS A 42 7.40 -11.64 -6.71
CA CYS A 42 6.22 -11.73 -7.58
C CYS A 42 6.59 -12.26 -8.97
N THR A 43 7.55 -11.63 -9.64
CA THR A 43 7.98 -12.02 -10.99
C THR A 43 8.60 -13.42 -11.01
N ALA A 44 9.38 -13.79 -9.99
CA ALA A 44 9.99 -15.13 -9.91
C ALA A 44 8.92 -16.23 -9.82
N CYS A 45 7.87 -16.03 -9.01
CA CYS A 45 6.75 -16.97 -8.95
C CYS A 45 6.00 -17.04 -10.28
N HIS A 46 5.69 -15.90 -10.90
CA HIS A 46 5.01 -15.85 -12.20
C HIS A 46 5.84 -16.52 -13.30
N GLN A 47 7.15 -16.31 -13.32
CA GLN A 47 8.05 -17.00 -14.26
C GLN A 47 7.97 -18.52 -14.10
N THR A 48 7.93 -19.02 -12.87
CA THR A 48 7.88 -20.45 -12.58
C THR A 48 6.51 -21.06 -12.89
N VAL A 49 5.42 -20.36 -12.53
CA VAL A 49 4.05 -20.90 -12.63
C VAL A 49 3.43 -20.68 -14.00
N LEU A 50 3.69 -19.51 -14.62
CA LEU A 50 3.08 -19.10 -15.89
C LEU A 50 4.05 -19.16 -17.07
N GLY A 51 5.32 -19.47 -16.84
CA GLY A 51 6.38 -19.50 -17.86
C GLY A 51 6.80 -18.11 -18.37
N LYS A 52 6.25 -17.04 -17.82
CA LYS A 52 6.57 -15.66 -18.23
C LYS A 52 6.46 -14.68 -17.05
N PRO A 53 7.31 -13.64 -17.02
CA PRO A 53 7.18 -12.57 -16.06
C PRO A 53 5.94 -11.70 -16.38
N ILE A 54 5.49 -10.93 -15.38
CA ILE A 54 4.49 -9.87 -15.58
C ILE A 54 5.19 -8.53 -15.42
N PRO A 55 5.41 -7.76 -16.50
CA PRO A 55 6.04 -6.46 -16.40
C PRO A 55 5.05 -5.41 -15.87
N PRO A 56 5.49 -4.44 -15.05
CA PRO A 56 4.63 -3.37 -14.58
C PRO A 56 3.97 -2.56 -15.70
N ASN A 57 4.67 -2.34 -16.81
CA ASN A 57 4.16 -1.61 -17.97
C ASN A 57 3.18 -2.41 -18.85
N GLU A 58 2.76 -3.60 -18.45
CA GLU A 58 1.68 -4.34 -19.11
C GLU A 58 0.31 -3.70 -18.88
N ARG A 59 0.15 -2.95 -17.77
CA ARG A 59 -1.10 -2.31 -17.37
C ARG A 59 -0.96 -0.80 -17.17
N LEU A 60 -2.10 -0.11 -17.26
CA LEU A 60 -2.23 1.29 -16.89
C LEU A 60 -2.19 1.46 -15.36
N LYS A 61 -1.86 2.65 -14.86
CA LYS A 61 -1.92 2.98 -13.42
C LYS A 61 -3.28 2.64 -12.81
N ALA A 62 -4.36 3.05 -13.47
CA ALA A 62 -5.71 2.79 -13.00
C ALA A 62 -6.03 1.30 -12.88
N ASP A 63 -5.54 0.48 -13.81
CA ASP A 63 -5.71 -0.97 -13.79
C ASP A 63 -4.97 -1.62 -12.63
N TRP A 64 -3.74 -1.17 -12.35
CA TRP A 64 -2.99 -1.62 -11.18
C TRP A 64 -3.68 -1.24 -9.87
N VAL A 65 -4.17 -0.01 -9.75
CA VAL A 65 -4.92 0.44 -8.56
C VAL A 65 -6.17 -0.41 -8.36
N GLY A 66 -6.93 -0.66 -9.42
CA GLY A 66 -8.11 -1.50 -9.38
C GLY A 66 -7.80 -2.95 -8.97
N TYR A 67 -6.75 -3.53 -9.55
CA TYR A 67 -6.30 -4.89 -9.25
C TYR A 67 -5.87 -5.04 -7.78
N ILE A 68 -5.05 -4.12 -7.29
CA ILE A 68 -4.58 -4.13 -5.90
C ILE A 68 -5.76 -3.92 -4.93
N LYS A 69 -6.66 -2.99 -5.24
CA LYS A 69 -7.86 -2.73 -4.42
C LYS A 69 -8.81 -3.92 -4.37
N ALA A 70 -8.96 -4.65 -5.45
CA ALA A 70 -9.79 -5.85 -5.51
C ALA A 70 -9.23 -6.98 -4.65
N ASP A 71 -7.93 -6.96 -4.35
CA ASP A 71 -7.20 -7.94 -3.53
C ASP A 71 -7.45 -9.40 -3.94
N LYS A 72 -7.59 -9.64 -5.25
CA LYS A 72 -7.84 -10.95 -5.83
C LYS A 72 -6.66 -11.39 -6.70
N HIS A 73 -6.19 -12.60 -6.45
CA HIS A 73 -5.09 -13.22 -7.19
C HIS A 73 -5.52 -14.58 -7.74
N ASP A 74 -6.57 -14.55 -8.53
CA ASP A 74 -7.45 -15.69 -8.86
C ASP A 74 -6.77 -16.79 -9.67
N LYS A 75 -5.65 -16.49 -10.33
CA LYS A 75 -5.03 -17.41 -11.30
C LYS A 75 -3.90 -18.26 -10.73
N THR A 76 -3.70 -18.25 -9.43
CA THR A 76 -2.60 -19.00 -8.81
C THR A 76 -2.87 -20.49 -8.64
N GLY A 77 -4.12 -20.92 -8.76
CA GLY A 77 -4.53 -22.28 -8.42
C GLY A 77 -4.32 -22.65 -6.96
N LYS A 78 -4.01 -21.70 -6.09
CA LYS A 78 -3.79 -21.88 -4.66
C LYS A 78 -5.01 -21.47 -3.84
N SER A 79 -5.10 -21.99 -2.64
CA SER A 79 -6.20 -21.74 -1.69
C SER A 79 -6.30 -20.30 -1.18
N ASN A 80 -5.29 -19.47 -1.44
CA ASN A 80 -5.28 -18.07 -0.99
C ASN A 80 -5.16 -17.10 -2.18
N PRO A 81 -6.26 -16.55 -2.67
CA PRO A 81 -6.30 -15.65 -3.84
C PRO A 81 -5.99 -14.18 -3.51
N SER A 82 -5.61 -13.83 -2.29
CA SER A 82 -5.34 -12.44 -1.88
C SER A 82 -3.97 -11.98 -2.39
N VAL A 83 -3.91 -10.78 -2.98
CA VAL A 83 -2.64 -10.12 -3.33
C VAL A 83 -1.86 -9.74 -2.07
N LYS A 84 -2.56 -9.27 -1.03
CA LYS A 84 -1.98 -8.93 0.28
C LYS A 84 -1.25 -10.11 0.91
N TYR A 85 -1.81 -11.31 0.81
CA TYR A 85 -1.16 -12.50 1.37
C TYR A 85 0.28 -12.64 0.88
N PHE A 86 0.53 -12.40 -0.40
CA PHE A 86 1.86 -12.54 -0.99
C PHE A 86 2.86 -11.47 -0.55
N THR A 87 2.43 -10.45 0.21
CA THR A 87 3.33 -9.48 0.86
C THR A 87 3.47 -9.71 2.37
N THR A 88 2.84 -10.73 2.94
CA THR A 88 2.91 -11.02 4.38
C THR A 88 4.20 -11.72 4.80
N LYS A 89 4.55 -11.56 6.08
CA LYS A 89 5.62 -12.33 6.71
C LYS A 89 5.35 -13.83 6.60
N ALA A 90 4.10 -14.26 6.80
CA ALA A 90 3.71 -15.67 6.69
C ALA A 90 4.07 -16.25 5.32
N TYR A 91 3.81 -15.54 4.23
CA TYR A 91 4.22 -15.98 2.90
C TYR A 91 5.75 -15.98 2.74
N ARG A 92 6.44 -14.93 3.17
CA ARG A 92 7.90 -14.85 3.10
C ARG A 92 8.59 -16.00 3.85
N GLU A 93 8.01 -16.41 5.00
CA GLU A 93 8.50 -17.58 5.75
C GLU A 93 8.46 -18.87 4.91
N THR A 94 7.44 -19.04 4.06
CA THR A 94 7.32 -20.24 3.23
C THR A 94 8.36 -20.34 2.11
N ILE A 95 8.96 -19.23 1.71
CA ILE A 95 9.86 -19.17 0.55
C ILE A 95 11.29 -18.71 0.89
N LYS A 96 11.57 -18.27 2.13
CA LYS A 96 12.87 -17.69 2.52
C LYS A 96 14.06 -18.64 2.26
N GLY A 97 13.88 -19.94 2.38
CA GLY A 97 14.94 -20.92 2.15
C GLY A 97 15.41 -21.01 0.69
N SER A 98 14.56 -20.57 -0.25
CA SER A 98 14.86 -20.59 -1.69
C SER A 98 14.89 -19.20 -2.32
N ASN A 99 14.53 -18.14 -1.57
CA ASN A 99 14.45 -16.77 -2.09
C ASN A 99 15.13 -15.77 -1.13
N LYS A 100 16.33 -15.33 -1.50
CA LYS A 100 17.14 -14.39 -0.71
C LYS A 100 16.45 -13.04 -0.44
N ALA A 101 15.57 -12.58 -1.32
CA ALA A 101 14.84 -11.34 -1.08
C ALA A 101 13.76 -11.53 0.00
N ALA A 102 13.10 -12.69 0.03
CA ALA A 102 12.18 -13.04 1.09
C ALA A 102 12.88 -13.15 2.44
N GLU A 103 14.07 -13.75 2.48
CA GLU A 103 14.90 -13.81 3.69
C GLU A 103 15.30 -12.42 4.17
N LYS A 104 15.83 -11.57 3.27
CA LYS A 104 16.25 -10.20 3.59
C LYS A 104 15.10 -9.34 4.10
N LEU A 105 13.91 -9.51 3.56
CA LEU A 105 12.72 -8.71 3.90
C LEU A 105 11.80 -9.40 4.91
N LEU A 106 12.27 -10.47 5.56
CA LEU A 106 11.44 -11.30 6.43
C LEU A 106 10.72 -10.51 7.53
N ASN A 107 11.41 -9.56 8.14
CA ASN A 107 10.89 -8.75 9.25
C ASN A 107 10.38 -7.36 8.81
N ALA A 108 10.29 -7.11 7.51
CA ALA A 108 9.66 -5.89 7.00
C ALA A 108 8.16 -5.87 7.33
N ASN A 109 7.62 -4.68 7.60
CA ASN A 109 6.20 -4.52 7.88
C ASN A 109 5.35 -4.90 6.66
N ASP A 110 4.34 -5.74 6.86
CA ASP A 110 3.52 -6.30 5.78
C ASP A 110 2.71 -5.21 5.04
N ALA A 111 2.13 -4.26 5.79
CA ALA A 111 1.35 -3.17 5.20
C ALA A 111 2.23 -2.21 4.40
N GLU A 112 3.43 -1.92 4.90
CA GLU A 112 4.40 -1.12 4.16
C GLU A 112 4.87 -1.82 2.89
N LEU A 113 5.22 -3.10 2.94
CA LEU A 113 5.60 -3.86 1.75
C LEU A 113 4.50 -3.89 0.69
N TYR A 114 3.25 -4.03 1.14
CA TYR A 114 2.11 -3.96 0.23
C TYR A 114 2.02 -2.59 -0.45
N ALA A 115 2.17 -1.51 0.31
CA ALA A 115 2.19 -0.15 -0.21
C ALA A 115 3.39 0.11 -1.14
N ASP A 116 4.57 -0.44 -0.83
CA ASP A 116 5.76 -0.35 -1.68
C ASP A 116 5.54 -1.00 -3.04
N VAL A 117 4.98 -2.21 -3.05
CA VAL A 117 4.65 -2.92 -4.31
C VAL A 117 3.63 -2.12 -5.12
N GLN A 118 2.61 -1.57 -4.45
CA GLN A 118 1.62 -0.72 -5.10
C GLN A 118 2.25 0.55 -5.71
N ALA A 119 3.10 1.23 -4.95
CA ALA A 119 3.82 2.42 -5.41
C ALA A 119 4.72 2.09 -6.62
N TRP A 120 5.45 0.97 -6.57
CA TRP A 120 6.30 0.53 -7.68
C TRP A 120 5.49 0.23 -8.95
N LEU A 121 4.37 -0.47 -8.83
CA LEU A 121 3.52 -0.81 -9.97
C LEU A 121 2.95 0.44 -10.66
N GLN A 122 2.51 1.44 -9.87
CA GLN A 122 2.02 2.70 -10.41
C GLN A 122 3.13 3.55 -11.04
N TYR A 123 4.30 3.61 -10.38
CA TYR A 123 5.48 4.34 -10.89
C TYR A 123 5.97 3.78 -12.22
N SER A 124 5.84 2.47 -12.43
CA SER A 124 6.36 1.76 -13.60
C SER A 124 5.27 1.32 -14.59
N ALA A 125 4.04 1.78 -14.41
CA ALA A 125 2.90 1.47 -15.28
C ALA A 125 3.08 2.00 -16.70
N LYS A 126 2.32 1.46 -17.64
CA LYS A 126 2.39 1.79 -19.07
C LYS A 126 2.23 3.29 -19.36
N ASP A 127 1.37 3.96 -18.62
CA ASP A 127 1.02 5.39 -18.74
C ASP A 127 1.72 6.27 -17.71
N SER A 128 2.78 5.77 -17.06
CA SER A 128 3.62 6.56 -16.16
C SER A 128 4.72 7.29 -16.94
N ASP A 129 5.39 8.23 -16.25
CA ASP A 129 6.57 8.89 -16.79
C ASP A 129 7.81 7.98 -16.83
N ASN A 130 7.73 6.82 -16.18
CA ASN A 130 8.81 5.85 -16.02
C ASN A 130 8.35 4.41 -16.33
N PRO A 131 7.75 4.15 -17.49
CA PRO A 131 7.29 2.81 -17.79
C PRO A 131 8.46 1.83 -17.82
N SER A 132 8.38 0.75 -17.04
CA SER A 132 9.44 -0.25 -17.01
C SER A 132 8.93 -1.67 -17.21
N GLY A 133 9.69 -2.39 -18.02
CA GLY A 133 9.52 -3.82 -18.20
C GLY A 133 10.15 -4.63 -17.08
N CYS A 134 10.31 -5.92 -17.30
CA CYS A 134 10.94 -6.88 -16.37
C CYS A 134 12.47 -6.86 -16.44
N GLN A 135 13.08 -5.71 -16.63
CA GLN A 135 14.56 -5.58 -16.65
C GLN A 135 15.14 -5.65 -15.25
#